data_129725e18a7f67b886d32ea183fc7dd7
#
_entry.id   129725e18a7f67b886d32ea183fc7dd7
#
_cell.length_a   1.000
_cell.length_b   1.000
_cell.length_c   1.000
_cell.angle_alpha   90.00
_cell.angle_beta   90.00
_cell.angle_gamma   90.00
#
_symmetry.space_group_name_H-M   'P 1'
#
loop_
_entity.id
_entity.type
_entity.pdbx_description
1 polymer ?
#
loop_
_entity_poly.entity_id
_entity_poly.type
_entity_poly.pdbx_seq_one_letter_code
_entity_poly.pdbx_strand_id
1 'polypeptide(L)'
;MILMSTLAPDVQKLRIPSHEKSFTLLQAIAVILISAVVFVGAGFAAGKVFFWKSLEESRLDQQLAFYKAKVDAQPKVAEDRVNLGYTYYLKGDYKNALQHLKIATEIDPKYADAFHNVGLVYREQQSYDEALEAFSKAAKLAPRDYKNFMQMGVIYNAQGNYKDAITALNRANEEKPGSADVIYQIGVAAEKSGDKDGARELYTTAVNYDPNFKEAKDALARLGGPKGLEN
;
A
#
# COMPACT_ATOMS: atom_id res chain seq x y z
N MET A 1 90.44 12.31 -2.76
CA MET A 1 90.68 12.07 -1.32
C MET A 1 89.70 12.92 -0.55
N ILE A 2 88.50 12.41 -0.43
CA ILE A 2 87.41 13.09 0.35
C ILE A 2 86.61 12.01 1.07
N LEU A 3 86.56 12.12 2.35
CA LEU A 3 85.90 11.25 3.32
C LEU A 3 84.36 11.36 3.19
N MET A 4 83.70 10.23 3.03
CA MET A 4 82.28 10.08 3.29
C MET A 4 82.05 9.85 4.78
N SER A 5 81.39 10.79 5.46
CA SER A 5 80.82 10.60 6.78
C SER A 5 79.41 10.14 6.67
N THR A 6 79.15 8.98 7.19
CA THR A 6 77.84 8.30 7.27
C THR A 6 76.95 8.96 8.33
N LEU A 7 75.78 9.43 7.93
CA LEU A 7 74.65 9.73 8.81
C LEU A 7 73.83 8.45 9.00
N ALA A 8 73.79 7.97 10.22
CA ALA A 8 72.80 6.99 10.63
C ALA A 8 71.48 7.71 11.02
N PRO A 9 70.34 7.31 10.52
CA PRO A 9 69.10 7.86 11.02
C PRO A 9 68.73 7.18 12.35
N ASP A 10 68.47 8.04 13.30
CA ASP A 10 67.97 7.73 14.64
C ASP A 10 66.58 7.06 14.54
N VAL A 11 66.51 5.77 14.79
CA VAL A 11 65.25 5.03 14.84
C VAL A 11 64.63 5.32 16.19
N GLN A 12 63.88 6.40 16.24
CA GLN A 12 63.05 6.77 17.38
C GLN A 12 62.05 5.63 17.63
N LYS A 13 62.21 4.92 18.74
CA LYS A 13 61.32 3.88 19.24
C LYS A 13 59.89 4.41 19.32
N LEU A 14 59.06 4.05 18.37
CA LEU A 14 57.62 4.14 18.49
C LEU A 14 57.17 3.26 19.66
N ARG A 15 56.91 3.89 20.80
CA ARG A 15 56.27 3.27 21.98
C ARG A 15 54.80 3.02 21.60
N ILE A 16 54.47 1.81 21.22
CA ILE A 16 53.06 1.37 21.10
C ILE A 16 52.51 1.26 22.53
N PRO A 17 51.40 1.92 22.87
CA PRO A 17 50.81 1.81 24.20
C PRO A 17 50.28 0.37 24.40
N SER A 18 50.75 -0.30 25.45
CA SER A 18 50.47 -1.67 25.82
C SER A 18 49.10 -1.85 26.49
N HIS A 19 48.04 -1.24 25.98
CA HIS A 19 46.64 -1.46 26.43
C HIS A 19 45.67 -1.67 25.26
N GLU A 20 46.08 -2.44 24.26
CA GLU A 20 45.10 -3.10 23.40
C GLU A 20 44.67 -4.38 24.12
N LYS A 21 43.40 -4.41 24.57
CA LYS A 21 42.75 -5.66 24.92
C LYS A 21 42.80 -6.55 23.69
N SER A 22 43.75 -7.51 23.70
CA SER A 22 43.84 -8.46 22.61
C SER A 22 42.51 -9.21 22.50
N PHE A 23 41.80 -9.00 21.39
CA PHE A 23 40.62 -9.78 21.08
C PHE A 23 41.02 -11.27 21.11
N THR A 24 40.35 -12.03 21.95
CA THR A 24 40.58 -13.48 21.97
C THR A 24 40.09 -14.04 20.63
N LEU A 25 40.75 -15.11 20.17
CA LEU A 25 40.38 -15.80 18.92
C LEU A 25 38.88 -16.12 18.89
N LEU A 26 38.30 -16.49 20.03
CA LEU A 26 36.89 -16.76 20.21
C LEU A 26 36.01 -15.52 19.98
N GLN A 27 36.43 -14.32 20.43
CA GLN A 27 35.70 -13.06 20.19
C GLN A 27 35.79 -12.65 18.73
N ALA A 28 36.92 -12.83 18.08
CA ALA A 28 37.07 -12.58 16.65
C ALA A 28 36.17 -13.49 15.81
N ILE A 29 36.12 -14.79 16.13
CA ILE A 29 35.24 -15.78 15.48
C ILE A 29 33.77 -15.38 15.73
N ALA A 30 33.38 -15.01 16.93
CA ALA A 30 32.01 -14.60 17.24
C ALA A 30 31.59 -13.35 16.42
N VAL A 31 32.45 -12.33 16.30
CA VAL A 31 32.16 -11.14 15.48
C VAL A 31 32.00 -11.49 14.01
N ILE A 32 32.85 -12.39 13.47
CA ILE A 32 32.76 -12.85 12.07
C ILE A 32 31.46 -13.61 11.85
N LEU A 33 31.08 -14.51 12.76
CA LEU A 33 29.83 -15.27 12.65
C LEU A 33 28.59 -14.38 12.74
N ILE A 34 28.58 -13.42 13.67
CA ILE A 34 27.47 -12.47 13.81
C ILE A 34 27.36 -11.59 12.55
N SER A 35 28.49 -11.06 12.05
CA SER A 35 28.48 -10.26 10.83
C SER A 35 28.02 -11.08 9.61
N ALA A 36 28.44 -12.35 9.48
CA ALA A 36 27.99 -13.24 8.42
C ALA A 36 26.47 -13.50 8.49
N VAL A 37 25.91 -13.75 9.68
CA VAL A 37 24.47 -13.94 9.88
C VAL A 37 23.69 -12.67 9.52
N VAL A 38 24.18 -11.49 9.92
CA VAL A 38 23.56 -10.20 9.58
C VAL A 38 23.63 -9.95 8.08
N PHE A 39 24.77 -10.21 7.44
CA PHE A 39 24.92 -10.04 5.98
C PHE A 39 24.03 -11.00 5.19
N VAL A 40 23.97 -12.26 5.58
CA VAL A 40 23.08 -13.25 4.94
C VAL A 40 21.62 -12.90 5.15
N GLY A 41 21.23 -12.51 6.38
CA GLY A 41 19.86 -12.10 6.70
C GLY A 41 19.43 -10.83 5.95
N ALA A 42 20.27 -9.81 5.91
CA ALA A 42 20.01 -8.57 5.17
C ALA A 42 19.99 -8.82 3.65
N GLY A 43 20.92 -9.64 3.13
CA GLY A 43 20.96 -10.01 1.71
C GLY A 43 19.74 -10.82 1.30
N PHE A 44 19.29 -11.75 2.15
CA PHE A 44 18.06 -12.54 1.90
C PHE A 44 16.81 -11.67 1.92
N ALA A 45 16.68 -10.75 2.89
CA ALA A 45 15.54 -9.82 2.96
C ALA A 45 15.51 -8.87 1.76
N ALA A 46 16.65 -8.25 1.41
CA ALA A 46 16.76 -7.37 0.25
C ALA A 46 16.52 -8.13 -1.07
N GLY A 47 17.07 -9.33 -1.20
CA GLY A 47 16.88 -10.21 -2.36
C GLY A 47 15.42 -10.62 -2.52
N LYS A 48 14.74 -10.98 -1.41
CA LYS A 48 13.32 -11.33 -1.43
C LYS A 48 12.45 -10.13 -1.89
N VAL A 49 12.67 -8.94 -1.33
CA VAL A 49 11.94 -7.73 -1.73
C VAL A 49 12.20 -7.37 -3.19
N PHE A 50 13.46 -7.39 -3.64
CA PHE A 50 13.84 -7.09 -5.01
C PHE A 50 13.26 -8.11 -6.01
N PHE A 51 13.34 -9.41 -5.69
CA PHE A 51 12.84 -10.48 -6.54
C PHE A 51 11.30 -10.41 -6.71
N TRP A 52 10.55 -10.19 -5.61
CA TRP A 52 9.10 -10.07 -5.68
C TRP A 52 8.68 -8.82 -6.48
N LYS A 53 9.34 -7.69 -6.27
CA LYS A 53 9.07 -6.45 -7.01
C LYS A 53 9.31 -6.65 -8.51
N SER A 54 10.42 -7.28 -8.89
CA SER A 54 10.74 -7.54 -10.30
C SER A 54 9.77 -8.52 -10.97
N LEU A 55 9.26 -9.51 -10.22
CA LEU A 55 8.24 -10.45 -10.72
C LEU A 55 6.90 -9.75 -10.94
N GLU A 56 6.49 -8.88 -10.01
CA GLU A 56 5.23 -8.15 -10.12
C GLU A 56 5.27 -7.15 -11.28
N GLU A 57 6.35 -6.40 -11.42
CA GLU A 57 6.58 -5.51 -12.56
C GLU A 57 6.55 -6.27 -13.89
N SER A 58 7.22 -7.42 -13.98
CA SER A 58 7.21 -8.28 -15.18
C SER A 58 5.81 -8.79 -15.50
N ARG A 59 5.01 -9.16 -14.50
CA ARG A 59 3.62 -9.59 -14.68
C ARG A 59 2.74 -8.47 -15.21
N LEU A 60 2.87 -7.26 -14.66
CA LEU A 60 2.13 -6.10 -15.14
C LEU A 60 2.53 -5.71 -16.57
N ASP A 61 3.79 -5.85 -16.94
CA ASP A 61 4.26 -5.61 -18.31
C ASP A 61 3.67 -6.62 -19.30
N GLN A 62 3.59 -7.88 -18.91
CA GLN A 62 2.93 -8.92 -19.72
C GLN A 62 1.42 -8.65 -19.89
N GLN A 63 0.73 -8.27 -18.80
CA GLN A 63 -0.68 -7.88 -18.85
C GLN A 63 -0.89 -6.66 -19.74
N LEU A 64 -0.03 -5.66 -19.64
CA LEU A 64 -0.08 -4.46 -20.46
C LEU A 64 0.06 -4.81 -21.94
N ALA A 65 1.05 -5.62 -22.30
CA ALA A 65 1.26 -6.06 -23.69
C ALA A 65 0.05 -6.86 -24.21
N PHE A 66 -0.48 -7.75 -23.38
CA PHE A 66 -1.65 -8.57 -23.73
C PHE A 66 -2.89 -7.71 -24.02
N TYR A 67 -3.25 -6.78 -23.11
CA TYR A 67 -4.44 -5.95 -23.31
C TYR A 67 -4.25 -4.89 -24.39
N LYS A 68 -3.02 -4.40 -24.62
CA LYS A 68 -2.72 -3.56 -25.79
C LYS A 68 -3.02 -4.30 -27.08
N ALA A 69 -2.51 -5.51 -27.24
CA ALA A 69 -2.76 -6.33 -28.43
C ALA A 69 -4.27 -6.61 -28.63
N LYS A 70 -5.02 -6.85 -27.56
CA LYS A 70 -6.48 -7.01 -27.63
C LYS A 70 -7.19 -5.76 -28.12
N VAL A 71 -6.85 -4.60 -27.54
CA VAL A 71 -7.43 -3.30 -27.92
C VAL A 71 -7.05 -2.93 -29.36
N ASP A 72 -5.82 -3.25 -29.81
CA ASP A 72 -5.38 -3.02 -31.19
C ASP A 72 -6.16 -3.90 -32.19
N ALA A 73 -6.42 -5.16 -31.81
CA ALA A 73 -7.20 -6.09 -32.63
C ALA A 73 -8.70 -5.74 -32.64
N GLN A 74 -9.25 -5.33 -31.51
CA GLN A 74 -10.67 -5.01 -31.32
C GLN A 74 -10.87 -3.70 -30.55
N PRO A 75 -10.72 -2.54 -31.20
CA PRO A 75 -10.66 -1.25 -30.50
C PRO A 75 -11.98 -0.79 -29.89
N LYS A 76 -13.10 -1.43 -30.20
CA LYS A 76 -14.45 -1.10 -29.72
C LYS A 76 -15.00 -2.06 -28.66
N VAL A 77 -14.15 -2.86 -28.02
CA VAL A 77 -14.53 -3.70 -26.89
C VAL A 77 -14.29 -2.94 -25.60
N ALA A 78 -15.35 -2.52 -24.91
CA ALA A 78 -15.27 -1.73 -23.68
C ALA A 78 -14.52 -2.47 -22.58
N GLU A 79 -14.75 -3.76 -22.40
CA GLU A 79 -14.09 -4.61 -21.40
C GLU A 79 -12.57 -4.63 -21.59
N ASP A 80 -12.05 -4.82 -22.79
CA ASP A 80 -10.61 -4.84 -23.06
C ASP A 80 -9.97 -3.47 -22.77
N ARG A 81 -10.69 -2.38 -23.05
CA ARG A 81 -10.24 -1.03 -22.70
C ARG A 81 -10.25 -0.78 -21.21
N VAL A 82 -11.23 -1.29 -20.46
CA VAL A 82 -11.24 -1.21 -18.98
C VAL A 82 -10.06 -2.00 -18.42
N ASN A 83 -9.83 -3.21 -18.89
CA ASN A 83 -8.71 -4.04 -18.45
C ASN A 83 -7.34 -3.37 -18.75
N LEU A 84 -7.20 -2.75 -19.93
CA LEU A 84 -5.99 -1.99 -20.29
C LEU A 84 -5.84 -0.77 -19.40
N GLY A 85 -6.91 0.00 -19.20
CA GLY A 85 -6.90 1.18 -18.33
C GLY A 85 -6.58 0.83 -16.88
N TYR A 86 -7.15 -0.24 -16.36
CA TYR A 86 -6.84 -0.75 -15.02
C TYR A 86 -5.38 -1.22 -14.89
N THR A 87 -4.84 -1.86 -15.93
CA THR A 87 -3.41 -2.25 -15.94
C THR A 87 -2.51 -1.02 -15.91
N TYR A 88 -2.83 0.04 -16.65
CA TYR A 88 -2.12 1.32 -16.53
C TYR A 88 -2.24 1.95 -15.14
N TYR A 89 -3.43 1.89 -14.52
CA TYR A 89 -3.66 2.34 -13.15
C TYR A 89 -2.73 1.62 -12.16
N LEU A 90 -2.64 0.28 -12.23
CA LEU A 90 -1.75 -0.51 -11.38
C LEU A 90 -0.26 -0.17 -11.58
N LYS A 91 0.11 0.29 -12.77
CA LYS A 91 1.47 0.79 -13.07
C LYS A 91 1.70 2.24 -12.65
N GLY A 92 0.68 2.94 -12.12
CA GLY A 92 0.74 4.35 -11.76
C GLY A 92 0.67 5.31 -12.95
N ASP A 93 0.42 4.80 -14.16
CA ASP A 93 0.24 5.64 -15.36
C ASP A 93 -1.22 6.11 -15.47
N TYR A 94 -1.57 7.04 -14.60
CA TYR A 94 -2.94 7.56 -14.48
C TYR A 94 -3.44 8.27 -15.73
N LYS A 95 -2.54 8.86 -16.51
CA LYS A 95 -2.88 9.54 -17.77
C LYS A 95 -3.41 8.54 -18.80
N ASN A 96 -2.66 7.47 -19.08
CA ASN A 96 -3.07 6.44 -20.02
C ASN A 96 -4.26 5.63 -19.46
N ALA A 97 -4.32 5.40 -18.15
CA ALA A 97 -5.47 4.78 -17.50
C ALA A 97 -6.76 5.55 -17.81
N LEU A 98 -6.82 6.85 -17.51
CA LEU A 98 -7.99 7.69 -17.80
C LEU A 98 -8.33 7.73 -19.28
N GLN A 99 -7.35 7.77 -20.18
CA GLN A 99 -7.59 7.77 -21.61
C GLN A 99 -8.38 6.53 -22.04
N HIS A 100 -7.91 5.32 -21.66
CA HIS A 100 -8.57 4.08 -22.03
C HIS A 100 -9.90 3.88 -21.33
N LEU A 101 -10.01 4.25 -20.05
CA LEU A 101 -11.25 4.12 -19.29
C LEU A 101 -12.35 5.06 -19.82
N LYS A 102 -12.02 6.30 -20.19
CA LYS A 102 -12.97 7.24 -20.79
C LYS A 102 -13.48 6.72 -22.15
N ILE A 103 -12.59 6.18 -22.99
CA ILE A 103 -13.03 5.54 -24.24
C ILE A 103 -13.95 4.36 -23.94
N ALA A 104 -13.68 3.57 -22.89
CA ALA A 104 -14.59 2.48 -22.51
C ALA A 104 -15.99 3.00 -22.12
N THR A 105 -16.09 4.13 -21.40
CA THR A 105 -17.39 4.74 -21.05
C THR A 105 -18.12 5.34 -22.26
N GLU A 106 -17.41 5.71 -23.31
CA GLU A 106 -17.99 6.17 -24.58
C GLU A 106 -18.52 4.98 -25.41
N ILE A 107 -17.80 3.85 -25.41
CA ILE A 107 -18.21 2.62 -26.10
C ILE A 107 -19.45 2.01 -25.44
N ASP A 108 -19.42 1.87 -24.11
CA ASP A 108 -20.55 1.38 -23.33
C ASP A 108 -20.84 2.30 -22.13
N PRO A 109 -21.78 3.26 -22.28
CA PRO A 109 -22.18 4.16 -21.21
C PRO A 109 -22.89 3.49 -20.02
N LYS A 110 -23.21 2.18 -20.11
CA LYS A 110 -23.82 1.41 -19.03
C LYS A 110 -22.84 0.45 -18.35
N TYR A 111 -21.59 0.46 -18.76
CA TYR A 111 -20.58 -0.41 -18.18
C TYR A 111 -20.07 0.17 -16.84
N ALA A 112 -20.67 -0.29 -15.73
CA ALA A 112 -20.40 0.22 -14.38
C ALA A 112 -18.91 0.17 -14.00
N ASP A 113 -18.21 -0.91 -14.37
CA ASP A 113 -16.79 -1.11 -14.04
C ASP A 113 -15.89 -0.04 -14.68
N ALA A 114 -16.27 0.49 -15.86
CA ALA A 114 -15.52 1.57 -16.48
C ALA A 114 -15.55 2.83 -15.59
N PHE A 115 -16.73 3.20 -15.09
CA PHE A 115 -16.89 4.35 -14.19
C PHE A 115 -16.25 4.10 -12.83
N HIS A 116 -16.34 2.88 -12.29
CA HIS A 116 -15.64 2.50 -11.05
C HIS A 116 -14.14 2.74 -11.19
N ASN A 117 -13.53 2.24 -12.26
CA ASN A 117 -12.10 2.39 -12.48
C ASN A 117 -11.68 3.84 -12.76
N VAL A 118 -12.51 4.65 -13.43
CA VAL A 118 -12.30 6.11 -13.56
C VAL A 118 -12.25 6.74 -12.16
N GLY A 119 -13.19 6.38 -11.29
CA GLY A 119 -13.22 6.84 -9.89
C GLY A 119 -11.97 6.48 -9.11
N LEU A 120 -11.45 5.25 -9.27
CA LEU A 120 -10.20 4.82 -8.63
C LEU A 120 -9.02 5.70 -9.05
N VAL A 121 -8.89 5.98 -10.36
CA VAL A 121 -7.80 6.83 -10.86
C VAL A 121 -7.88 8.25 -10.29
N TYR A 122 -9.07 8.86 -10.32
CA TYR A 122 -9.26 10.20 -9.77
C TYR A 122 -9.02 10.25 -8.25
N ARG A 123 -9.42 9.21 -7.50
CA ARG A 123 -9.13 9.10 -6.08
C ARG A 123 -7.62 9.12 -5.80
N GLU A 124 -6.82 8.34 -6.54
CA GLU A 124 -5.35 8.33 -6.39
C GLU A 124 -4.73 9.69 -6.73
N GLN A 125 -5.32 10.43 -7.66
CA GLN A 125 -4.92 11.80 -7.98
C GLN A 125 -5.45 12.84 -6.98
N GLN A 126 -6.21 12.40 -5.95
CA GLN A 126 -6.89 13.25 -4.98
C GLN A 126 -7.92 14.24 -5.60
N SER A 127 -8.33 13.97 -6.83
CA SER A 127 -9.44 14.67 -7.52
C SER A 127 -10.77 14.10 -7.00
N TYR A 128 -11.08 14.45 -5.74
CA TYR A 128 -12.17 13.80 -5.00
C TYR A 128 -13.56 14.05 -5.59
N ASP A 129 -13.80 15.22 -6.14
CA ASP A 129 -15.11 15.55 -6.72
C ASP A 129 -15.37 14.72 -7.99
N GLU A 130 -14.39 14.60 -8.87
CA GLU A 130 -14.46 13.77 -10.07
C GLU A 130 -14.53 12.27 -9.70
N ALA A 131 -13.85 11.86 -8.64
CA ALA A 131 -13.93 10.48 -8.15
C ALA A 131 -15.34 10.17 -7.62
N LEU A 132 -15.94 11.05 -6.82
CA LEU A 132 -17.31 10.91 -6.32
C LEU A 132 -18.34 10.87 -7.44
N GLU A 133 -18.20 11.71 -8.47
CA GLU A 133 -19.06 11.68 -9.65
C GLU A 133 -18.98 10.32 -10.36
N ALA A 134 -17.76 9.83 -10.59
CA ALA A 134 -17.54 8.55 -11.26
C ALA A 134 -18.09 7.36 -10.45
N PHE A 135 -17.84 7.30 -9.14
CA PHE A 135 -18.39 6.26 -8.26
C PHE A 135 -19.91 6.36 -8.14
N SER A 136 -20.47 7.56 -8.08
CA SER A 136 -21.93 7.75 -8.06
C SER A 136 -22.57 7.22 -9.35
N LYS A 137 -21.95 7.43 -10.51
CA LYS A 137 -22.42 6.91 -11.78
C LYS A 137 -22.32 5.39 -11.83
N ALA A 138 -21.20 4.82 -11.36
CA ALA A 138 -21.03 3.37 -11.23
C ALA A 138 -22.09 2.75 -10.28
N ALA A 139 -22.35 3.38 -9.13
CA ALA A 139 -23.36 2.93 -8.17
C ALA A 139 -24.80 2.98 -8.73
N LYS A 140 -25.12 3.96 -9.57
CA LYS A 140 -26.42 4.01 -10.26
C LYS A 140 -26.58 2.88 -11.26
N LEU A 141 -25.50 2.48 -11.94
CA LEU A 141 -25.51 1.40 -12.93
C LEU A 141 -25.49 0.01 -12.27
N ALA A 142 -24.77 -0.11 -11.14
CA ALA A 142 -24.64 -1.35 -10.38
C ALA A 142 -24.95 -1.09 -8.88
N PRO A 143 -26.25 -0.90 -8.49
CA PRO A 143 -26.62 -0.47 -7.15
C PRO A 143 -26.35 -1.48 -6.05
N ARG A 144 -26.12 -2.74 -6.39
CA ARG A 144 -25.75 -3.82 -5.45
C ARG A 144 -24.25 -4.02 -5.30
N ASP A 145 -23.43 -3.33 -6.10
CA ASP A 145 -21.97 -3.35 -5.90
C ASP A 145 -21.58 -2.38 -4.79
N TYR A 146 -21.40 -2.94 -3.59
CA TYR A 146 -21.02 -2.21 -2.39
C TYR A 146 -19.72 -1.40 -2.53
N LYS A 147 -18.83 -1.80 -3.44
CA LYS A 147 -17.50 -1.19 -3.59
C LYS A 147 -17.59 0.30 -3.91
N ASN A 148 -18.55 0.70 -4.75
CA ASN A 148 -18.72 2.10 -5.12
C ASN A 148 -19.07 2.96 -3.90
N PHE A 149 -20.03 2.50 -3.09
CA PHE A 149 -20.42 3.19 -1.85
C PHE A 149 -19.29 3.21 -0.83
N MET A 150 -18.51 2.12 -0.73
CA MET A 150 -17.33 2.06 0.13
C MET A 150 -16.28 3.09 -0.30
N GLN A 151 -15.99 3.21 -1.59
CA GLN A 151 -15.03 4.21 -2.09
C GLN A 151 -15.50 5.65 -1.85
N MET A 152 -16.79 5.93 -2.02
CA MET A 152 -17.36 7.24 -1.68
C MET A 152 -17.18 7.55 -0.19
N GLY A 153 -17.44 6.57 0.68
CA GLY A 153 -17.23 6.72 2.12
C GLY A 153 -15.77 6.99 2.50
N VAL A 154 -14.83 6.30 1.85
CA VAL A 154 -13.37 6.54 2.04
C VAL A 154 -12.99 7.97 1.62
N ILE A 155 -13.53 8.46 0.51
CA ILE A 155 -13.29 9.85 0.06
C ILE A 155 -13.86 10.85 1.05
N TYR A 156 -15.12 10.67 1.50
CA TYR A 156 -15.72 11.55 2.49
C TYR A 156 -14.95 11.55 3.82
N ASN A 157 -14.42 10.39 4.25
CA ASN A 157 -13.52 10.32 5.40
C ASN A 157 -12.23 11.14 5.20
N ALA A 158 -11.67 11.11 3.99
CA ALA A 158 -10.47 11.89 3.65
C ALA A 158 -10.75 13.40 3.65
N GLN A 159 -11.94 13.79 3.21
CA GLN A 159 -12.39 15.19 3.20
C GLN A 159 -12.87 15.70 4.58
N GLY A 160 -12.95 14.83 5.61
CA GLY A 160 -13.47 15.18 6.94
C GLY A 160 -15.00 15.26 7.00
N ASN A 161 -15.69 14.86 5.95
CA ASN A 161 -17.16 14.83 5.88
C ASN A 161 -17.69 13.50 6.44
N TYR A 162 -17.55 13.31 7.76
CA TYR A 162 -17.82 12.04 8.42
C TYR A 162 -19.27 11.61 8.37
N LYS A 163 -20.22 12.56 8.31
CA LYS A 163 -21.65 12.26 8.20
C LYS A 163 -21.98 11.57 6.88
N ASP A 164 -21.47 12.11 5.77
CA ASP A 164 -21.68 11.53 4.45
C ASP A 164 -20.87 10.25 4.28
N ALA A 165 -19.67 10.17 4.90
CA ALA A 165 -18.90 8.95 4.97
C ALA A 165 -19.70 7.80 5.59
N ILE A 166 -20.28 8.01 6.78
CA ILE A 166 -21.11 7.00 7.48
C ILE A 166 -22.32 6.63 6.63
N THR A 167 -22.97 7.61 5.99
CA THR A 167 -24.13 7.35 5.12
C THR A 167 -23.76 6.43 3.95
N ALA A 168 -22.67 6.74 3.25
CA ALA A 168 -22.20 5.94 2.11
C ALA A 168 -21.74 4.53 2.56
N LEU A 169 -21.01 4.45 3.67
CA LEU A 169 -20.51 3.19 4.21
C LEU A 169 -21.64 2.29 4.76
N ASN A 170 -22.66 2.86 5.39
CA ASN A 170 -23.84 2.09 5.79
C ASN A 170 -24.54 1.50 4.57
N ARG A 171 -24.66 2.26 3.47
CA ARG A 171 -25.19 1.71 2.22
C ARG A 171 -24.31 0.56 1.70
N ALA A 172 -22.99 0.68 1.76
CA ALA A 172 -22.09 -0.41 1.41
C ALA A 172 -22.30 -1.65 2.32
N ASN A 173 -22.49 -1.44 3.61
CA ASN A 173 -22.74 -2.53 4.58
C ASN A 173 -24.11 -3.20 4.39
N GLU A 174 -25.14 -2.48 3.93
CA GLU A 174 -26.42 -3.06 3.55
C GLU A 174 -26.27 -4.04 2.37
N GLU A 175 -25.48 -3.69 1.36
CA GLU A 175 -25.28 -4.53 0.18
C GLU A 175 -24.30 -5.70 0.44
N LYS A 176 -23.36 -5.52 1.38
CA LYS A 176 -22.42 -6.57 1.81
C LYS A 176 -22.28 -6.58 3.34
N PRO A 177 -23.21 -7.17 4.05
CA PRO A 177 -23.14 -7.29 5.50
C PRO A 177 -21.91 -8.09 5.95
N GLY A 178 -21.27 -7.64 7.04
CA GLY A 178 -20.10 -8.32 7.62
C GLY A 178 -18.79 -8.12 6.85
N SER A 179 -18.73 -7.16 5.95
CA SER A 179 -17.45 -6.78 5.33
C SER A 179 -16.58 -6.05 6.35
N ALA A 180 -15.48 -6.70 6.77
CA ALA A 180 -14.55 -6.13 7.76
C ALA A 180 -14.00 -4.76 7.29
N ASP A 181 -13.69 -4.61 6.01
CA ASP A 181 -13.21 -3.34 5.41
C ASP A 181 -14.24 -2.22 5.56
N VAL A 182 -15.52 -2.50 5.26
CA VAL A 182 -16.60 -1.50 5.36
C VAL A 182 -16.79 -1.09 6.81
N ILE A 183 -16.89 -2.06 7.73
CA ILE A 183 -17.08 -1.83 9.16
C ILE A 183 -15.90 -1.03 9.74
N TYR A 184 -14.67 -1.36 9.33
CA TYR A 184 -13.47 -0.62 9.70
C TYR A 184 -13.57 0.85 9.25
N GLN A 185 -13.99 1.10 8.01
CA GLN A 185 -14.12 2.48 7.50
C GLN A 185 -15.21 3.28 8.21
N ILE A 186 -16.29 2.64 8.66
CA ILE A 186 -17.30 3.28 9.55
C ILE A 186 -16.63 3.63 10.89
N GLY A 187 -15.83 2.72 11.45
CA GLY A 187 -15.04 2.97 12.66
C GLY A 187 -14.09 4.15 12.53
N VAL A 188 -13.43 4.29 11.36
CA VAL A 188 -12.56 5.44 11.06
C VAL A 188 -13.36 6.74 11.06
N ALA A 189 -14.56 6.77 10.47
CA ALA A 189 -15.43 7.95 10.48
C ALA A 189 -15.87 8.30 11.91
N ALA A 190 -16.27 7.31 12.71
CA ALA A 190 -16.65 7.48 14.11
C ALA A 190 -15.49 8.03 14.95
N GLU A 191 -14.28 7.44 14.84
CA GLU A 191 -13.09 7.90 15.57
C GLU A 191 -12.77 9.36 15.23
N LYS A 192 -12.74 9.69 13.94
CA LYS A 192 -12.38 11.04 13.48
C LYS A 192 -13.46 12.08 13.80
N SER A 193 -14.72 11.68 13.92
CA SER A 193 -15.81 12.55 14.39
C SER A 193 -15.85 12.74 15.90
N GLY A 194 -14.99 12.00 16.65
CA GLY A 194 -14.86 12.09 18.10
C GLY A 194 -15.55 10.97 18.89
N ASP A 195 -16.34 10.11 18.25
CA ASP A 195 -16.97 8.93 18.88
C ASP A 195 -15.96 7.77 18.98
N LYS A 196 -15.07 7.87 19.96
CA LYS A 196 -14.04 6.85 20.21
C LYS A 196 -14.61 5.54 20.71
N ASP A 197 -15.71 5.59 21.43
CA ASP A 197 -16.34 4.38 21.97
C ASP A 197 -17.05 3.58 20.89
N GLY A 198 -17.82 4.25 20.03
CA GLY A 198 -18.40 3.62 18.85
C GLY A 198 -17.33 3.10 17.88
N ALA A 199 -16.25 3.85 17.68
CA ALA A 199 -15.12 3.40 16.85
C ALA A 199 -14.49 2.10 17.39
N ARG A 200 -14.29 2.00 18.72
CA ARG A 200 -13.73 0.80 19.36
C ARG A 200 -14.63 -0.42 19.15
N GLU A 201 -15.95 -0.28 19.26
CA GLU A 201 -16.91 -1.35 18.99
C GLU A 201 -16.89 -1.79 17.52
N LEU A 202 -16.81 -0.84 16.61
CA LEU A 202 -16.73 -1.12 15.17
C LEU A 202 -15.41 -1.81 14.78
N TYR A 203 -14.27 -1.36 15.32
CA TYR A 203 -12.99 -2.03 15.09
C TYR A 203 -12.96 -3.44 15.69
N THR A 204 -13.56 -3.65 16.88
CA THR A 204 -13.71 -4.98 17.45
C THR A 204 -14.56 -5.87 16.54
N THR A 205 -15.63 -5.34 16.00
CA THR A 205 -16.51 -6.05 15.05
C THR A 205 -15.76 -6.41 13.77
N ALA A 206 -14.97 -5.47 13.21
CA ALA A 206 -14.15 -5.74 12.03
C ALA A 206 -13.14 -6.86 12.27
N VAL A 207 -12.44 -6.86 13.43
CA VAL A 207 -11.50 -7.92 13.83
C VAL A 207 -12.22 -9.27 14.04
N ASN A 208 -13.46 -9.27 14.51
CA ASN A 208 -14.25 -10.50 14.66
C ASN A 208 -14.62 -11.12 13.29
N TYR A 209 -14.90 -10.28 12.27
CA TYR A 209 -15.15 -10.77 10.92
C TYR A 209 -13.87 -11.18 10.17
N ASP A 210 -12.78 -10.45 10.37
CA ASP A 210 -11.45 -10.81 9.85
C ASP A 210 -10.39 -10.72 10.95
N PRO A 211 -10.07 -11.86 11.61
CA PRO A 211 -9.04 -11.91 12.64
C PRO A 211 -7.62 -11.57 12.16
N ASN A 212 -7.38 -11.46 10.87
CA ASN A 212 -6.08 -11.08 10.30
C ASN A 212 -6.02 -9.62 9.84
N PHE A 213 -7.12 -8.86 10.00
CA PHE A 213 -7.20 -7.47 9.58
C PHE A 213 -6.31 -6.58 10.46
N LYS A 214 -5.09 -6.34 9.98
CA LYS A 214 -4.03 -5.65 10.75
C LYS A 214 -4.43 -4.23 11.11
N GLU A 215 -4.97 -3.47 10.16
CA GLU A 215 -5.34 -2.07 10.33
C GLU A 215 -6.41 -1.88 11.41
N ALA A 216 -7.39 -2.78 11.48
CA ALA A 216 -8.43 -2.77 12.53
C ALA A 216 -7.83 -3.11 13.90
N LYS A 217 -6.91 -4.08 13.98
CA LYS A 217 -6.19 -4.41 15.23
C LYS A 217 -5.34 -3.25 15.72
N ASP A 218 -4.59 -2.61 14.82
CA ASP A 218 -3.72 -1.48 15.16
C ASP A 218 -4.58 -0.28 15.64
N ALA A 219 -5.71 -0.03 14.98
CA ALA A 219 -6.67 1.00 15.41
C ALA A 219 -7.28 0.70 16.78
N LEU A 220 -7.68 -0.55 17.01
CA LEU A 220 -8.23 -0.99 18.28
C LEU A 220 -7.20 -0.88 19.42
N ALA A 221 -5.95 -1.29 19.19
CA ALA A 221 -4.86 -1.15 20.16
C ALA A 221 -4.59 0.31 20.51
N ARG A 222 -4.63 1.22 19.53
CA ARG A 222 -4.47 2.68 19.73
C ARG A 222 -5.58 3.25 20.65
N LEU A 223 -6.78 2.69 20.61
CA LEU A 223 -7.91 3.10 21.45
C LEU A 223 -7.98 2.37 22.80
N GLY A 224 -6.94 1.60 23.19
CA GLY A 224 -6.87 0.91 24.46
C GLY A 224 -7.45 -0.52 24.47
N GLY A 225 -7.67 -1.12 23.30
CA GLY A 225 -8.19 -2.47 23.16
C GLY A 225 -9.73 -2.57 23.21
N PRO A 226 -10.31 -3.79 23.18
CA PRO A 226 -11.75 -4.01 23.29
C PRO A 226 -12.32 -3.52 24.61
N LYS A 227 -13.54 -2.95 24.61
CA LYS A 227 -14.24 -2.59 25.86
C LYS A 227 -14.39 -3.84 26.77
N GLY A 228 -13.99 -3.73 28.02
CA GLY A 228 -14.20 -4.78 29.04
C GLY A 228 -12.95 -5.58 29.41
N LEU A 229 -11.75 -5.23 28.88
CA LEU A 229 -10.47 -5.79 29.32
C LEU A 229 -9.69 -4.84 30.24
N GLU A 230 -10.30 -3.75 30.68
CA GLU A 230 -9.73 -2.89 31.73
C GLU A 230 -9.92 -3.61 33.06
N ASN A 231 -8.86 -4.27 33.55
CA ASN A 231 -8.76 -4.82 34.92
C ASN A 231 -8.42 -3.73 35.91
#